data_cb36026a1678607eeca7e180248d093a
#
_entry.id   cb36026a1678607eeca7e180248d093a
#
_cell.length_a   1.000
_cell.length_b   1.000
_cell.length_c   1.000
_cell.angle_alpha   90.00
_cell.angle_beta   90.00
_cell.angle_gamma   90.00
#
_symmetry.space_group_name_H-M   'P 1'
#
loop_
_entity.id
_entity.type
_entity.pdbx_description
1 polymer ?
#
loop_
_entity_poly.entity_id
_entity_poly.type
_entity_poly.pdbx_seq_one_letter_code
_entity_poly.pdbx_strand_id
1 'polypeptide(L)'
;MEPXPKNKSFLPQTLRWEDGELFLLDQTLLPGKVVEERQDSVEQVWDSIKKLKVRGAPAIGIAGAYGLVVALKSCQGLERVEFIDEMRKQAQYLDGARPTAVNLHWALERMVQHAEGLSETSSELIHQRLLEEAIRIHDEDRQLCRGMGEAGKGLIREGMGILTHCNAGSLATXELGTATAPMYLAHEDGIQFKVYADETRPLLQGARLTSWELMQAGIDVTLICDNMAASMMSQGLIDMVITGTDRVAANGDVANKIGTLGVAILARHYGIPFYVACPYSTIDHHTPNGEQIPIEERDPNEVTFWGNHRTAPDNVKVRSPAFDVTPNELVTGLITEKGILRAPYLNSISETYS
;
A
#
# COMPACT_ATOMS: atom_id res chain seq x y z
N MET A 1 -23.45 -28.71 15.88
CA MET A 1 -23.12 -27.59 14.97
C MET A 1 -21.80 -27.01 15.43
N GLU A 2 -20.73 -27.28 14.69
CA GLU A 2 -19.44 -26.66 14.98
C GLU A 2 -19.52 -25.17 14.56
N PRO A 3 -19.01 -24.26 15.37
CA PRO A 3 -18.95 -22.85 14.98
C PRO A 3 -17.94 -22.65 13.84
N UNK A 4 -18.22 -22.03 12.80
CA UNK A 4 -17.58 -21.89 11.94
C UNK A 4 -16.56 -21.36 12.25
N PRO A 5 -15.61 -21.49 11.58
CA PRO A 5 -14.37 -20.85 11.87
C PRO A 5 -14.51 -19.33 11.70
N LYS A 6 -14.38 -18.65 12.77
CA LYS A 6 -14.20 -17.18 12.76
C LYS A 6 -12.88 -16.93 12.05
N ASN A 7 -12.93 -16.14 10.98
CA ASN A 7 -11.82 -15.62 10.19
C ASN A 7 -11.55 -16.33 8.87
N LYS A 8 -12.56 -16.30 7.99
CA LYS A 8 -12.20 -16.20 6.58
C LYS A 8 -12.45 -14.74 6.19
N SER A 9 -11.39 -14.01 5.95
CA SER A 9 -11.51 -12.72 5.30
C SER A 9 -12.30 -12.93 4.00
N PHE A 10 -13.41 -12.22 3.83
CA PHE A 10 -14.20 -12.28 2.61
C PHE A 10 -13.48 -11.58 1.45
N LEU A 11 -12.35 -10.94 1.74
CA LEU A 11 -11.56 -10.23 0.74
C LEU A 11 -10.56 -11.20 0.09
N PRO A 12 -10.46 -11.21 -1.23
CA PRO A 12 -9.39 -11.96 -1.88
C PRO A 12 -8.03 -11.43 -1.40
N GLN A 13 -7.11 -12.35 -1.22
CA GLN A 13 -5.76 -11.97 -0.80
C GLN A 13 -5.02 -11.35 -1.98
N THR A 14 -4.30 -10.27 -1.72
CA THR A 14 -3.47 -9.59 -2.73
C THR A 14 -2.46 -10.57 -3.33
N LEU A 15 -1.85 -11.38 -2.46
CA LEU A 15 -1.00 -12.47 -2.87
C LEU A 15 -1.00 -13.54 -1.77
N ARG A 16 -0.63 -14.76 -2.15
CA ARG A 16 -0.54 -15.87 -1.20
C ARG A 16 0.49 -16.88 -1.69
N TRP A 17 1.09 -17.55 -0.74
CA TRP A 17 1.99 -18.67 -1.00
C TRP A 17 1.27 -19.94 -0.54
N GLU A 18 1.11 -20.88 -1.46
CA GLU A 18 0.39 -22.11 -1.17
C GLU A 18 0.99 -23.26 -1.97
N ASP A 19 1.28 -24.36 -1.30
CA ASP A 19 1.82 -25.59 -1.91
C ASP A 19 3.10 -25.34 -2.73
N GLY A 20 3.96 -24.45 -2.24
CA GLY A 20 5.24 -24.16 -2.90
C GLY A 20 5.14 -23.20 -4.07
N GLU A 21 4.01 -22.52 -4.22
CA GLU A 21 3.75 -21.64 -5.37
C GLU A 21 3.21 -20.28 -4.92
N LEU A 22 3.56 -19.27 -5.70
CA LEU A 22 3.12 -17.88 -5.47
C LEU A 22 1.93 -17.58 -6.39
N PHE A 23 0.86 -17.09 -5.79
CA PHE A 23 -0.31 -16.59 -6.51
C PHE A 23 -0.48 -15.10 -6.19
N LEU A 24 -0.85 -14.31 -7.20
CA LEU A 24 -1.22 -12.92 -6.96
C LEU A 24 -2.51 -12.57 -7.69
N LEU A 25 -3.24 -11.64 -7.10
CA LEU A 25 -4.47 -11.12 -7.67
C LEU A 25 -4.12 -10.03 -8.69
N ASP A 26 -4.56 -10.19 -9.93
CA ASP A 26 -4.28 -9.20 -10.98
C ASP A 26 -5.22 -7.99 -10.79
N GLN A 27 -4.69 -6.95 -10.16
CA GLN A 27 -5.47 -5.76 -9.85
C GLN A 27 -5.76 -4.89 -11.08
N THR A 28 -5.06 -5.12 -12.19
CA THR A 28 -5.36 -4.37 -13.44
C THR A 28 -6.72 -4.76 -14.01
N LEU A 29 -7.22 -5.93 -13.65
CA LEU A 29 -8.51 -6.45 -14.13
C LEU A 29 -9.68 -6.08 -13.22
N LEU A 30 -9.40 -5.62 -12.00
CA LEU A 30 -10.44 -5.22 -11.05
C LEU A 30 -11.06 -3.88 -11.48
N PRO A 31 -12.37 -3.69 -11.27
CA PRO A 31 -13.32 -4.61 -10.63
C PRO A 31 -14.00 -5.58 -11.60
N GLY A 32 -13.70 -5.50 -12.88
CA GLY A 32 -14.42 -6.25 -13.90
C GLY A 32 -14.22 -7.76 -13.82
N LYS A 33 -13.01 -8.18 -13.44
CA LYS A 33 -12.67 -9.61 -13.29
C LYS A 33 -11.80 -9.81 -12.07
N VAL A 34 -12.03 -10.90 -11.35
CA VAL A 34 -11.21 -11.34 -10.23
C VAL A 34 -10.38 -12.53 -10.72
N VAL A 35 -9.09 -12.30 -10.95
CA VAL A 35 -8.20 -13.33 -11.52
C VAL A 35 -6.97 -13.44 -10.64
N GLU A 36 -6.72 -14.63 -10.12
CA GLU A 36 -5.46 -14.98 -9.48
C GLU A 36 -4.54 -15.62 -10.50
N GLU A 37 -3.30 -15.12 -10.57
CA GLU A 37 -2.28 -15.68 -11.46
C GLU A 37 -1.19 -16.36 -10.66
N ARG A 38 -0.86 -17.58 -11.04
CA ARG A 38 0.31 -18.26 -10.52
C ARG A 38 1.56 -17.63 -11.15
N GLN A 39 2.55 -17.37 -10.31
CA GLN A 39 3.81 -16.74 -10.73
C GLN A 39 4.88 -17.83 -10.82
N ASP A 40 5.16 -18.29 -12.03
CA ASP A 40 6.03 -19.45 -12.27
C ASP A 40 7.50 -19.06 -12.44
N SER A 41 7.79 -17.77 -12.63
CA SER A 41 9.15 -17.32 -12.92
C SER A 41 9.39 -15.92 -12.35
N VAL A 42 10.66 -15.59 -12.18
CA VAL A 42 11.05 -14.25 -11.74
C VAL A 42 10.61 -13.19 -12.75
N GLU A 43 10.61 -13.53 -14.04
CA GLU A 43 10.17 -12.61 -15.10
C GLU A 43 8.70 -12.27 -14.97
N GLN A 44 7.86 -13.25 -14.60
CA GLN A 44 6.44 -13.00 -14.35
C GLN A 44 6.25 -12.07 -13.14
N VAL A 45 7.00 -12.28 -12.07
CA VAL A 45 6.89 -11.43 -10.87
C VAL A 45 7.33 -10.00 -11.21
N TRP A 46 8.45 -9.85 -11.94
CA TRP A 46 8.94 -8.56 -12.40
C TRP A 46 7.85 -7.84 -13.20
N ASP A 47 7.27 -8.54 -14.16
CA ASP A 47 6.22 -8.01 -15.03
C ASP A 47 4.98 -7.61 -14.22
N SER A 48 4.60 -8.43 -13.25
CA SER A 48 3.44 -8.17 -12.39
C SER A 48 3.63 -6.89 -11.56
N ILE A 49 4.85 -6.67 -11.06
CA ILE A 49 5.19 -5.44 -10.32
C ILE A 49 5.20 -4.25 -11.28
N LYS A 50 5.85 -4.40 -12.42
CA LYS A 50 6.00 -3.33 -13.42
C LYS A 50 4.65 -2.86 -13.95
N LYS A 51 3.76 -3.79 -14.24
CA LYS A 51 2.44 -3.51 -14.82
C LYS A 51 1.36 -3.21 -13.80
N LEU A 52 1.73 -3.14 -12.53
CA LEU A 52 0.79 -2.82 -11.44
C LEU A 52 -0.29 -3.90 -11.25
N LYS A 53 -0.01 -5.15 -11.62
CA LYS A 53 -0.88 -6.26 -11.24
C LYS A 53 -0.90 -6.42 -9.74
N VAL A 54 0.26 -6.20 -9.10
CA VAL A 54 0.39 -6.00 -7.66
C VAL A 54 0.93 -4.58 -7.46
N ARG A 55 0.36 -3.82 -6.53
CA ARG A 55 0.70 -2.42 -6.30
C ARG A 55 0.47 -2.06 -4.83
N GLY A 56 1.01 -0.91 -4.43
CA GLY A 56 1.03 -0.49 -3.03
C GLY A 56 2.35 -0.89 -2.39
N ALA A 57 2.92 0.04 -1.60
CA ALA A 57 4.28 -0.14 -1.09
C ALA A 57 4.48 -1.46 -0.33
N PRO A 58 3.61 -1.83 0.63
CA PRO A 58 3.82 -3.11 1.33
C PRO A 58 3.66 -4.31 0.39
N ALA A 59 2.64 -4.31 -0.45
CA ALA A 59 2.35 -5.47 -1.31
C ALA A 59 3.48 -5.75 -2.29
N ILE A 60 4.09 -4.71 -2.88
CA ILE A 60 5.22 -4.95 -3.80
C ILE A 60 6.47 -5.44 -3.08
N GLY A 61 6.70 -5.03 -1.85
CA GLY A 61 7.81 -5.58 -1.05
C GLY A 61 7.62 -7.07 -0.80
N ILE A 62 6.41 -7.46 -0.40
CA ILE A 62 6.07 -8.87 -0.17
C ILE A 62 6.20 -9.68 -1.47
N ALA A 63 5.69 -9.13 -2.58
CA ALA A 63 5.80 -9.77 -3.89
C ALA A 63 7.27 -9.96 -4.29
N GLY A 64 8.12 -8.97 -4.02
CA GLY A 64 9.56 -9.08 -4.28
C GLY A 64 10.21 -10.19 -3.46
N ALA A 65 9.88 -10.27 -2.18
CA ALA A 65 10.43 -11.30 -1.30
C ALA A 65 10.07 -12.71 -1.80
N TYR A 66 8.79 -12.96 -2.06
CA TYR A 66 8.38 -14.26 -2.62
C TYR A 66 8.93 -14.46 -4.03
N GLY A 67 9.02 -13.40 -4.82
CA GLY A 67 9.58 -13.46 -6.16
C GLY A 67 11.03 -13.95 -6.17
N LEU A 68 11.79 -13.55 -5.16
CA LEU A 68 13.16 -14.04 -5.00
C LEU A 68 13.18 -15.55 -4.71
N VAL A 69 12.24 -16.03 -3.89
CA VAL A 69 12.10 -17.47 -3.61
C VAL A 69 11.76 -18.23 -4.90
N VAL A 70 10.83 -17.68 -5.70
CA VAL A 70 10.46 -18.26 -7.01
C VAL A 70 11.71 -18.31 -7.92
N ALA A 71 12.47 -17.22 -7.98
CA ALA A 71 13.65 -17.11 -8.83
C ALA A 71 14.70 -18.18 -8.55
N LEU A 72 14.82 -18.57 -7.27
CA LEU A 72 15.88 -19.47 -6.82
C LEU A 72 15.45 -20.93 -6.71
N LYS A 73 14.22 -21.22 -7.07
CA LYS A 73 13.65 -22.57 -6.99
C LYS A 73 14.50 -23.59 -7.77
N SER A 74 15.03 -23.19 -8.93
CA SER A 74 15.86 -24.04 -9.79
C SER A 74 17.33 -24.06 -9.37
N CYS A 75 17.72 -23.31 -8.33
CA CYS A 75 19.11 -23.14 -7.94
C CYS A 75 19.50 -23.98 -6.72
N GLN A 76 18.62 -24.84 -6.23
CA GLN A 76 18.83 -25.58 -4.99
C GLN A 76 19.96 -26.61 -5.11
N GLY A 77 20.35 -27.00 -6.33
CA GLY A 77 21.47 -27.90 -6.57
C GLY A 77 22.84 -27.23 -6.69
N LEU A 78 22.90 -25.90 -6.62
CA LEU A 78 24.15 -25.16 -6.74
C LEU A 78 24.96 -25.22 -5.45
N GLU A 79 26.27 -25.01 -5.57
CA GLU A 79 27.12 -24.75 -4.40
C GLU A 79 26.74 -23.42 -3.77
N ARG A 80 26.98 -23.29 -2.47
CA ARG A 80 26.57 -22.10 -1.71
C ARG A 80 27.02 -20.79 -2.37
N VAL A 81 28.27 -20.71 -2.81
CA VAL A 81 28.81 -19.48 -3.40
C VAL A 81 28.02 -19.12 -4.67
N GLU A 82 27.78 -20.11 -5.51
CA GLU A 82 27.01 -19.91 -6.75
C GLU A 82 25.57 -19.52 -6.45
N PHE A 83 24.95 -20.14 -5.45
CA PHE A 83 23.59 -19.81 -5.04
C PHE A 83 23.49 -18.36 -4.56
N ILE A 84 24.41 -17.94 -3.70
CA ILE A 84 24.43 -16.55 -3.18
C ILE A 84 24.64 -15.55 -4.32
N ASP A 85 25.53 -15.84 -5.25
CA ASP A 85 25.77 -14.97 -6.41
C ASP A 85 24.51 -14.84 -7.27
N GLU A 86 23.85 -15.97 -7.51
CA GLU A 86 22.60 -15.97 -8.30
C GLU A 86 21.49 -15.21 -7.57
N MET A 87 21.39 -15.39 -6.25
CA MET A 87 20.43 -14.66 -5.42
C MET A 87 20.61 -13.14 -5.55
N ARG A 88 21.85 -12.66 -5.49
CA ARG A 88 22.13 -11.22 -5.64
C ARG A 88 21.72 -10.71 -7.01
N LYS A 89 21.97 -11.49 -8.08
CA LYS A 89 21.55 -11.13 -9.45
C LYS A 89 20.02 -11.03 -9.56
N GLN A 90 19.32 -12.01 -8.99
CA GLN A 90 17.86 -12.03 -9.08
C GLN A 90 17.22 -10.92 -8.24
N ALA A 91 17.80 -10.61 -7.07
CA ALA A 91 17.33 -9.49 -6.26
C ALA A 91 17.50 -8.18 -7.02
N GLN A 92 18.64 -7.96 -7.67
CA GLN A 92 18.90 -6.77 -8.45
C GLN A 92 17.92 -6.68 -9.64
N TYR A 93 17.64 -7.79 -10.29
CA TYR A 93 16.69 -7.85 -11.39
C TYR A 93 15.29 -7.41 -10.94
N LEU A 94 14.79 -8.00 -9.83
CA LEU A 94 13.47 -7.66 -9.30
C LEU A 94 13.38 -6.19 -8.87
N ASP A 95 14.44 -5.68 -8.23
CA ASP A 95 14.50 -4.27 -7.80
C ASP A 95 14.31 -3.32 -8.99
N GLY A 96 14.80 -3.71 -10.16
CA GLY A 96 14.67 -2.94 -11.39
C GLY A 96 13.24 -2.80 -11.91
N ALA A 97 12.29 -3.60 -11.41
CA ALA A 97 10.89 -3.49 -11.84
C ALA A 97 10.30 -2.12 -11.48
N ARG A 98 10.65 -1.62 -10.28
CA ARG A 98 10.25 -0.27 -9.84
C ARG A 98 11.35 0.34 -8.98
N PRO A 99 12.37 0.94 -9.62
CA PRO A 99 13.57 1.40 -8.90
C PRO A 99 13.31 2.45 -7.82
N THR A 100 12.19 3.17 -7.90
CA THR A 100 11.82 4.17 -6.89
C THR A 100 11.01 3.60 -5.73
N ALA A 101 10.67 2.31 -5.77
CA ALA A 101 9.84 1.67 -4.74
C ALA A 101 10.68 1.26 -3.54
N VAL A 102 10.67 2.09 -2.50
CA VAL A 102 11.51 1.92 -1.30
C VAL A 102 11.26 0.56 -0.64
N ASN A 103 10.00 0.16 -0.53
CA ASN A 103 9.66 -1.11 0.14
C ASN A 103 10.12 -2.33 -0.64
N LEU A 104 10.12 -2.27 -1.97
CA LEU A 104 10.65 -3.37 -2.80
C LEU A 104 12.13 -3.55 -2.53
N HIS A 105 12.89 -2.47 -2.60
CA HIS A 105 14.32 -2.50 -2.33
C HIS A 105 14.61 -3.04 -0.92
N TRP A 106 13.90 -2.51 0.07
CA TRP A 106 14.05 -2.93 1.48
C TRP A 106 13.81 -4.43 1.65
N ALA A 107 12.73 -4.95 1.06
CA ALA A 107 12.40 -6.36 1.22
C ALA A 107 13.46 -7.26 0.58
N LEU A 108 13.90 -6.88 -0.63
CA LEU A 108 14.93 -7.66 -1.33
C LEU A 108 16.27 -7.64 -0.57
N GLU A 109 16.66 -6.46 -0.06
CA GLU A 109 17.89 -6.32 0.73
C GLU A 109 17.81 -7.17 2.01
N ARG A 110 16.66 -7.14 2.69
CA ARG A 110 16.44 -7.96 3.89
C ARG A 110 16.60 -9.45 3.58
N MET A 111 16.03 -9.90 2.46
CA MET A 111 16.14 -11.30 2.03
C MET A 111 17.60 -11.68 1.79
N VAL A 112 18.34 -10.84 1.06
CA VAL A 112 19.75 -11.07 0.75
C VAL A 112 20.59 -11.14 2.03
N GLN A 113 20.41 -10.15 2.91
CA GLN A 113 21.17 -10.11 4.18
C GLN A 113 20.85 -11.33 5.05
N HIS A 114 19.60 -11.76 5.07
CA HIS A 114 19.20 -12.96 5.83
C HIS A 114 19.97 -14.19 5.34
N ALA A 115 19.98 -14.43 4.01
CA ALA A 115 20.67 -15.58 3.43
C ALA A 115 22.18 -15.52 3.67
N GLU A 116 22.79 -14.35 3.49
CA GLU A 116 24.22 -14.17 3.68
C GLU A 116 24.66 -14.44 5.12
N GLY A 117 23.78 -14.18 6.08
CA GLY A 117 24.05 -14.39 7.49
C GLY A 117 23.86 -15.82 7.99
N LEU A 118 23.34 -16.72 7.14
CA LEU A 118 23.07 -18.11 7.54
C LEU A 118 24.38 -18.93 7.57
N SER A 119 24.43 -19.86 8.51
CA SER A 119 25.53 -20.80 8.62
C SER A 119 25.37 -22.04 7.73
N GLU A 120 24.17 -22.27 7.21
CA GLU A 120 23.87 -23.41 6.34
C GLU A 120 24.73 -23.37 5.07
N THR A 121 25.24 -24.52 4.67
CA THR A 121 26.03 -24.67 3.44
C THR A 121 25.20 -25.20 2.28
N SER A 122 24.11 -25.91 2.58
CA SER A 122 23.22 -26.49 1.57
C SER A 122 22.34 -25.40 0.96
N SER A 123 22.40 -25.27 -0.36
CA SER A 123 21.55 -24.32 -1.08
C SER A 123 20.06 -24.65 -0.91
N GLU A 124 19.71 -25.91 -0.77
CA GLU A 124 18.34 -26.33 -0.48
C GLU A 124 17.86 -25.74 0.86
N LEU A 125 18.70 -25.82 1.91
CA LEU A 125 18.34 -25.25 3.21
C LEU A 125 18.28 -23.71 3.17
N ILE A 126 19.23 -23.09 2.46
CA ILE A 126 19.20 -21.62 2.31
C ILE A 126 17.91 -21.20 1.62
N HIS A 127 17.51 -21.91 0.57
CA HIS A 127 16.26 -21.64 -0.14
C HIS A 127 15.05 -21.75 0.81
N GLN A 128 15.03 -22.79 1.63
CA GLN A 128 13.99 -22.97 2.63
C GLN A 128 13.95 -21.80 3.62
N ARG A 129 15.13 -21.36 4.11
CA ARG A 129 15.21 -20.22 5.04
C ARG A 129 14.74 -18.92 4.38
N LEU A 130 15.01 -18.75 3.08
CA LEU A 130 14.50 -17.59 2.34
C LEU A 130 12.98 -17.61 2.28
N LEU A 131 12.37 -18.77 2.05
CA LEU A 131 10.91 -18.87 2.07
C LEU A 131 10.37 -18.49 3.46
N GLU A 132 11.00 -19.00 4.52
CA GLU A 132 10.58 -18.68 5.89
C GLU A 132 10.68 -17.17 6.14
N GLU A 133 11.71 -16.52 5.62
CA GLU A 133 11.86 -15.07 5.78
C GLU A 133 10.80 -14.29 4.99
N ALA A 134 10.48 -14.74 3.78
CA ALA A 134 9.40 -14.12 2.99
C ALA A 134 8.06 -14.23 3.74
N ILE A 135 7.80 -15.38 4.33
CA ILE A 135 6.59 -15.59 5.15
C ILE A 135 6.61 -14.64 6.36
N ARG A 136 7.77 -14.45 7.00
CA ARG A 136 7.88 -13.51 8.11
C ARG A 136 7.56 -12.07 7.68
N ILE A 137 8.10 -11.64 6.53
CA ILE A 137 7.81 -10.30 5.98
C ILE A 137 6.30 -10.15 5.78
N HIS A 138 5.65 -11.18 5.23
CA HIS A 138 4.21 -11.19 4.99
C HIS A 138 3.41 -11.08 6.31
N ASP A 139 3.79 -11.89 7.29
CA ASP A 139 3.10 -11.91 8.59
C ASP A 139 3.32 -10.62 9.37
N GLU A 140 4.51 -10.03 9.29
CA GLU A 140 4.78 -8.72 9.90
C GLU A 140 3.86 -7.65 9.30
N ASP A 141 3.64 -7.68 7.98
CA ASP A 141 2.73 -6.74 7.35
C ASP A 141 1.31 -6.89 7.90
N ARG A 142 0.84 -8.14 8.08
CA ARG A 142 -0.46 -8.38 8.70
C ARG A 142 -0.54 -7.75 10.08
N GLN A 143 0.50 -7.92 10.89
CA GLN A 143 0.56 -7.36 12.24
C GLN A 143 0.57 -5.84 12.21
N LEU A 144 1.31 -5.24 11.28
CA LEU A 144 1.35 -3.78 11.11
C LEU A 144 -0.03 -3.24 10.75
N CYS A 145 -0.71 -3.88 9.80
CA CYS A 145 -2.06 -3.47 9.40
C CYS A 145 -3.02 -3.54 10.59
N ARG A 146 -2.99 -4.64 11.32
CA ARG A 146 -3.87 -4.80 12.49
C ARG A 146 -3.53 -3.77 13.56
N GLY A 147 -2.24 -3.51 13.79
CA GLY A 147 -1.81 -2.48 14.75
C GLY A 147 -2.34 -1.09 14.40
N MET A 148 -2.27 -0.71 13.11
CA MET A 148 -2.83 0.56 12.66
C MET A 148 -4.36 0.58 12.84
N GLY A 149 -5.01 -0.54 12.55
CA GLY A 149 -6.44 -0.65 12.75
C GLY A 149 -6.83 -0.44 14.20
N GLU A 150 -6.12 -1.10 15.12
CA GLU A 150 -6.38 -0.95 16.56
C GLU A 150 -6.10 0.47 17.04
N ALA A 151 -5.02 1.09 16.55
CA ALA A 151 -4.68 2.47 16.93
C ALA A 151 -5.74 3.46 16.46
N GLY A 152 -6.32 3.24 15.27
CA GLY A 152 -7.20 4.22 14.63
C GLY A 152 -8.68 3.96 14.76
N LYS A 153 -9.11 2.73 15.10
CA LYS A 153 -10.55 2.40 15.05
C LYS A 153 -11.38 3.24 16.01
N GLY A 154 -10.81 3.65 17.13
CA GLY A 154 -11.51 4.50 18.12
C GLY A 154 -11.83 5.90 17.60
N LEU A 155 -11.22 6.34 16.50
CA LEU A 155 -11.57 7.61 15.85
C LEU A 155 -12.91 7.51 15.10
N ILE A 156 -13.33 6.30 14.74
CA ILE A 156 -14.53 6.07 13.94
C ILE A 156 -15.71 5.82 14.85
N ARG A 157 -16.72 6.67 14.74
CA ARG A 157 -17.92 6.61 15.60
C ARG A 157 -19.16 6.37 14.74
N GLU A 158 -20.19 5.89 15.40
CA GLU A 158 -21.48 5.59 14.77
C GLU A 158 -21.97 6.79 13.97
N GLY A 159 -22.35 6.55 12.72
CA GLY A 159 -22.94 7.54 11.83
C GLY A 159 -21.97 8.44 11.09
N MET A 160 -20.66 8.29 11.30
CA MET A 160 -19.67 9.14 10.63
C MET A 160 -19.64 8.93 9.12
N GLY A 161 -19.26 10.00 8.39
CA GLY A 161 -18.84 9.94 7.00
C GLY A 161 -17.33 10.13 6.93
N ILE A 162 -16.64 9.21 6.28
CA ILE A 162 -15.16 9.20 6.18
C ILE A 162 -14.80 9.31 4.70
N LEU A 163 -13.98 10.31 4.36
CA LEU A 163 -13.44 10.44 2.99
C LEU A 163 -12.08 9.78 2.93
N THR A 164 -11.83 9.04 1.86
CA THR A 164 -10.51 8.49 1.56
C THR A 164 -10.13 8.74 0.10
N HIS A 165 -8.85 8.67 -0.20
CA HIS A 165 -8.27 8.98 -1.50
C HIS A 165 -7.28 7.90 -1.89
N CYS A 166 -7.29 7.50 -3.15
CA CYS A 166 -6.47 6.40 -3.69
C CYS A 166 -6.88 5.05 -3.08
N ASN A 167 -5.98 4.09 -3.09
CA ASN A 167 -6.21 2.81 -2.41
C ASN A 167 -5.07 2.52 -1.45
N ALA A 168 -5.36 2.67 -0.19
CA ALA A 168 -4.50 2.28 0.91
C ALA A 168 -5.19 1.17 1.71
N GLY A 169 -5.76 0.22 0.96
CA GLY A 169 -6.59 -0.84 1.47
C GLY A 169 -5.90 -2.20 1.47
N SER A 170 -6.70 -3.23 1.61
CA SER A 170 -6.21 -4.62 1.64
C SER A 170 -5.47 -4.98 0.35
N LEU A 171 -5.85 -4.36 -0.75
CA LEU A 171 -5.19 -4.59 -2.04
C LEU A 171 -3.79 -3.99 -2.14
N ALA A 172 -3.44 -3.10 -1.21
CA ALA A 172 -2.10 -2.47 -1.15
C ALA A 172 -1.18 -3.15 -0.13
N THR A 173 -1.68 -4.10 0.60
CA THR A 173 -1.00 -4.77 1.73
C THR A 173 -1.31 -6.27 1.71
N UNK A 174 -1.18 -6.88 2.84
CA UNK A 174 -1.42 -8.08 2.91
C UNK A 174 -2.61 -8.41 3.32
N GLU A 175 -3.24 -7.55 4.23
CA GLU A 175 -4.53 -7.96 4.80
C GLU A 175 -5.54 -6.81 4.91
N LEU A 176 -5.38 -5.87 5.83
CA LEU A 176 -6.40 -4.86 6.17
C LEU A 176 -6.14 -3.49 5.56
N GLY A 177 -5.00 -3.32 4.89
CA GLY A 177 -4.58 -2.02 4.42
C GLY A 177 -3.98 -1.17 5.52
N THR A 178 -3.76 0.09 5.19
CA THR A 178 -3.32 1.10 6.15
C THR A 178 -4.50 2.02 6.51
N ALA A 179 -4.94 2.86 5.59
CA ALA A 179 -6.07 3.77 5.83
C ALA A 179 -7.37 3.00 6.09
N THR A 180 -7.55 1.85 5.47
CA THR A 180 -8.77 1.05 5.63
C THR A 180 -8.72 0.16 6.88
N ALA A 181 -7.55 -0.05 7.48
CA ALA A 181 -7.47 -0.93 8.64
C ALA A 181 -8.38 -0.48 9.79
N PRO A 182 -8.38 0.81 10.18
CA PRO A 182 -9.36 1.25 11.19
C PRO A 182 -10.81 1.04 10.76
N MET A 183 -11.10 1.21 9.46
CA MET A 183 -12.46 1.03 8.94
C MET A 183 -12.90 -0.43 9.06
N TYR A 184 -12.05 -1.37 8.66
CA TYR A 184 -12.37 -2.79 8.76
C TYR A 184 -12.60 -3.20 10.21
N LEU A 185 -11.73 -2.77 11.13
CA LEU A 185 -11.88 -3.15 12.54
C LEU A 185 -13.10 -2.49 13.19
N ALA A 186 -13.39 -1.23 12.85
CA ALA A 186 -14.62 -0.58 13.35
C ALA A 186 -15.85 -1.33 12.84
N HIS A 187 -15.82 -1.75 11.58
CA HIS A 187 -16.92 -2.52 10.98
C HIS A 187 -17.07 -3.88 11.68
N GLU A 188 -15.97 -4.58 11.97
CA GLU A 188 -16.00 -5.82 12.74
C GLU A 188 -16.60 -5.63 14.14
N ASP A 189 -16.37 -4.47 14.74
CA ASP A 189 -16.92 -4.12 16.05
C ASP A 189 -18.41 -3.73 15.98
N GLY A 190 -18.99 -3.72 14.78
CA GLY A 190 -20.42 -3.41 14.58
C GLY A 190 -20.73 -1.93 14.46
N ILE A 191 -19.73 -1.05 14.36
CA ILE A 191 -19.93 0.39 14.17
C ILE A 191 -20.41 0.64 12.74
N GLN A 192 -21.48 1.41 12.59
CA GLN A 192 -21.99 1.76 11.26
C GLN A 192 -21.53 3.16 10.88
N PHE A 193 -20.93 3.25 9.71
CA PHE A 193 -20.38 4.50 9.17
C PHE A 193 -20.43 4.41 7.64
N LYS A 194 -20.20 5.53 6.99
CA LYS A 194 -20.15 5.61 5.52
C LYS A 194 -18.75 6.02 5.09
N VAL A 195 -18.29 5.48 3.96
CA VAL A 195 -17.04 5.89 3.36
C VAL A 195 -17.34 6.55 2.03
N TYR A 196 -16.74 7.71 1.79
CA TYR A 196 -16.73 8.38 0.50
C TYR A 196 -15.35 8.14 -0.11
N ALA A 197 -15.32 7.54 -1.28
CA ALA A 197 -14.06 7.21 -1.95
C ALA A 197 -13.89 8.13 -3.15
N ASP A 198 -12.83 8.95 -3.15
CA ASP A 198 -12.41 9.68 -4.34
C ASP A 198 -12.04 8.68 -5.44
N GLU A 199 -12.46 8.94 -6.67
CA GLU A 199 -12.12 8.05 -7.79
C GLU A 199 -10.62 7.96 -8.04
N THR A 200 -9.87 9.04 -7.76
CA THR A 200 -8.41 9.13 -7.85
C THR A 200 -7.92 9.08 -9.30
N ARG A 201 -8.17 10.17 -10.05
CA ARG A 201 -7.60 10.32 -11.37
C ARG A 201 -6.07 10.41 -11.27
N PRO A 202 -5.32 9.98 -12.30
CA PRO A 202 -5.78 9.38 -13.55
C PRO A 202 -5.97 7.86 -13.52
N LEU A 203 -5.38 7.11 -12.54
CA LEU A 203 -5.39 5.64 -12.58
C LEU A 203 -6.61 5.02 -11.91
N LEU A 204 -7.42 5.82 -11.23
CA LEU A 204 -8.72 5.41 -10.69
C LEU A 204 -8.63 4.32 -9.62
N GLN A 205 -7.61 4.38 -8.77
CA GLN A 205 -7.44 3.40 -7.69
C GLN A 205 -8.61 3.45 -6.71
N GLY A 206 -9.17 4.63 -6.47
CA GLY A 206 -10.35 4.75 -5.60
C GLY A 206 -11.58 4.12 -6.24
N ALA A 207 -11.81 4.41 -7.53
CA ALA A 207 -12.96 3.87 -8.25
C ALA A 207 -12.88 2.37 -8.42
N ARG A 208 -11.72 1.87 -8.84
CA ARG A 208 -11.57 0.46 -9.22
C ARG A 208 -11.31 -0.45 -8.04
N LEU A 209 -10.59 0.03 -7.04
CA LEU A 209 -10.04 -0.82 -5.99
C LEU A 209 -10.68 -0.54 -4.63
N THR A 210 -10.66 0.72 -4.16
CA THR A 210 -11.17 1.05 -2.83
C THR A 210 -12.67 0.77 -2.73
N SER A 211 -13.44 1.23 -3.70
CA SER A 211 -14.89 1.00 -3.66
C SER A 211 -15.19 -0.49 -3.72
N TRP A 212 -14.46 -1.24 -4.56
CA TRP A 212 -14.66 -2.67 -4.71
C TRP A 212 -14.38 -3.41 -3.39
N GLU A 213 -13.20 -3.18 -2.78
CA GLU A 213 -12.85 -3.94 -1.58
C GLU A 213 -13.77 -3.61 -0.39
N LEU A 214 -14.16 -2.34 -0.23
CA LEU A 214 -15.06 -1.96 0.86
C LEU A 214 -16.45 -2.56 0.67
N MET A 215 -16.95 -2.60 -0.57
CA MET A 215 -18.23 -3.25 -0.87
C MET A 215 -18.17 -4.75 -0.57
N GLN A 216 -17.07 -5.42 -0.90
CA GLN A 216 -16.90 -6.85 -0.61
C GLN A 216 -17.00 -7.12 0.91
N ALA A 217 -16.54 -6.18 1.71
CA ALA A 217 -16.57 -6.30 3.17
C ALA A 217 -17.93 -5.92 3.78
N GLY A 218 -18.85 -5.41 2.96
CA GLY A 218 -20.16 -4.96 3.44
C GLY A 218 -20.16 -3.56 4.05
N ILE A 219 -19.11 -2.79 3.83
CA ILE A 219 -19.01 -1.39 4.29
C ILE A 219 -19.78 -0.50 3.29
N ASP A 220 -20.57 0.41 3.80
CA ASP A 220 -21.35 1.38 3.00
C ASP A 220 -20.38 2.38 2.37
N VAL A 221 -20.14 2.27 1.07
CA VAL A 221 -19.21 3.13 0.34
C VAL A 221 -19.93 3.86 -0.79
N THR A 222 -19.64 5.16 -0.92
CA THR A 222 -20.12 6.03 -2.01
C THR A 222 -18.92 6.51 -2.80
N LEU A 223 -18.93 6.25 -4.10
CA LEU A 223 -17.87 6.71 -5.00
C LEU A 223 -18.17 8.12 -5.44
N ILE A 224 -17.17 8.99 -5.41
CA ILE A 224 -17.29 10.38 -5.91
C ILE A 224 -16.11 10.67 -6.86
N CYS A 225 -16.33 11.62 -7.78
CA CYS A 225 -15.23 12.19 -8.55
C CYS A 225 -14.35 13.04 -7.63
N ASP A 226 -13.08 13.17 -7.96
CA ASP A 226 -12.12 13.90 -7.10
C ASP A 226 -12.57 15.34 -6.85
N ASN A 227 -13.21 15.96 -7.84
CA ASN A 227 -13.65 17.36 -7.73
C ASN A 227 -14.94 17.54 -6.92
N MET A 228 -15.48 16.47 -6.33
CA MET A 228 -16.73 16.54 -5.54
C MET A 228 -16.48 16.61 -4.04
N ALA A 229 -15.24 16.45 -3.58
CA ALA A 229 -14.96 16.39 -2.14
C ALA A 229 -15.42 17.62 -1.39
N ALA A 230 -15.15 18.81 -1.95
CA ALA A 230 -15.57 20.07 -1.31
C ALA A 230 -17.10 20.13 -1.17
N SER A 231 -17.83 19.68 -2.18
CA SER A 231 -19.30 19.68 -2.13
C SER A 231 -19.80 18.76 -1.00
N MET A 232 -19.20 17.57 -0.87
CA MET A 232 -19.59 16.64 0.20
C MET A 232 -19.28 17.23 1.58
N MET A 233 -18.12 17.87 1.72
CA MET A 233 -17.73 18.52 2.98
C MET A 233 -18.66 19.67 3.33
N SER A 234 -19.01 20.50 2.37
CA SER A 234 -19.88 21.65 2.59
C SER A 234 -21.28 21.24 3.02
N GLN A 235 -21.74 20.05 2.63
CA GLN A 235 -23.02 19.50 3.02
C GLN A 235 -23.02 18.82 4.39
N GLY A 236 -21.85 18.78 5.05
CA GLY A 236 -21.73 18.13 6.35
C GLY A 236 -21.72 16.62 6.29
N LEU A 237 -21.39 16.03 5.13
CA LEU A 237 -21.42 14.57 4.96
C LEU A 237 -20.12 13.92 5.40
N ILE A 238 -19.02 14.69 5.51
CA ILE A 238 -17.69 14.18 5.82
C ILE A 238 -17.30 14.67 7.21
N ASP A 239 -17.01 13.73 8.11
CA ASP A 239 -16.61 14.03 9.48
C ASP A 239 -15.09 13.85 9.68
N MET A 240 -14.43 13.13 8.77
CA MET A 240 -13.02 12.80 8.93
C MET A 240 -12.47 12.35 7.58
N VAL A 241 -11.18 12.62 7.37
CA VAL A 241 -10.45 12.06 6.22
C VAL A 241 -9.39 11.11 6.76
N ILE A 242 -9.26 9.94 6.15
CA ILE A 242 -8.13 9.03 6.40
C ILE A 242 -7.56 8.63 5.04
N THR A 243 -6.28 8.91 4.81
CA THR A 243 -5.56 8.45 3.62
C THR A 243 -4.36 7.61 4.04
N GLY A 244 -3.82 6.86 3.09
CA GLY A 244 -2.48 6.28 3.24
C GLY A 244 -1.41 7.30 2.87
N THR A 245 -0.20 6.81 2.68
CA THR A 245 0.91 7.64 2.21
C THR A 245 1.96 6.79 1.52
N ASP A 246 2.67 7.40 0.57
CA ASP A 246 3.81 6.76 -0.07
C ASP A 246 5.11 7.05 0.71
N ARG A 247 5.20 8.20 1.38
CA ARG A 247 6.37 8.54 2.19
C ARG A 247 6.02 9.66 3.17
N VAL A 248 6.57 9.57 4.38
CA VAL A 248 6.47 10.64 5.37
C VAL A 248 7.89 11.12 5.66
N ALA A 249 8.13 12.43 5.55
CA ALA A 249 9.43 13.02 5.88
C ALA A 249 9.60 13.10 7.41
N ALA A 250 10.84 13.33 7.85
CA ALA A 250 11.17 13.40 9.28
C ALA A 250 10.36 14.45 10.04
N ASN A 251 9.95 15.54 9.35
CA ASN A 251 9.16 16.59 9.97
C ASN A 251 7.65 16.35 9.90
N GLY A 252 7.21 15.22 9.35
CA GLY A 252 5.79 14.90 9.24
C GLY A 252 5.12 15.32 7.94
N ASP A 253 5.84 15.94 7.00
CA ASP A 253 5.28 16.21 5.67
C ASP A 253 5.01 14.88 4.95
N VAL A 254 3.89 14.81 4.22
CA VAL A 254 3.38 13.56 3.65
C VAL A 254 3.35 13.65 2.13
N ALA A 255 4.02 12.73 1.46
CA ALA A 255 3.87 12.54 0.02
C ALA A 255 2.88 11.39 -0.23
N ASN A 256 1.83 11.67 -0.98
CA ASN A 256 0.84 10.66 -1.30
C ASN A 256 0.28 10.91 -2.71
N LYS A 257 -0.56 10.01 -3.16
CA LYS A 257 -1.18 10.04 -4.48
C LYS A 257 -1.71 11.44 -4.80
N ILE A 258 -1.43 11.90 -6.02
CA ILE A 258 -1.86 13.22 -6.49
C ILE A 258 -3.34 13.46 -6.16
N GLY A 259 -3.62 14.62 -5.60
CA GLY A 259 -4.94 14.99 -5.10
C GLY A 259 -5.05 15.01 -3.58
N THR A 260 -4.14 14.34 -2.87
CA THR A 260 -4.17 14.29 -1.41
C THR A 260 -4.01 15.68 -0.80
N LEU A 261 -3.11 16.51 -1.33
CA LEU A 261 -2.92 17.89 -0.86
C LEU A 261 -4.22 18.69 -0.95
N GLY A 262 -4.93 18.56 -2.07
CA GLY A 262 -6.21 19.25 -2.25
C GLY A 262 -7.23 18.84 -1.18
N VAL A 263 -7.32 17.55 -0.90
CA VAL A 263 -8.23 17.04 0.14
C VAL A 263 -7.85 17.60 1.51
N ALA A 264 -6.55 17.63 1.82
CA ALA A 264 -6.07 18.16 3.11
C ALA A 264 -6.41 19.64 3.27
N ILE A 265 -6.24 20.44 2.21
CA ILE A 265 -6.58 21.87 2.21
C ILE A 265 -8.09 22.04 2.44
N LEU A 266 -8.91 21.26 1.73
CA LEU A 266 -10.37 21.32 1.88
C LEU A 266 -10.77 20.92 3.30
N ALA A 267 -10.17 19.87 3.85
CA ALA A 267 -10.47 19.44 5.22
C ALA A 267 -10.18 20.57 6.22
N ARG A 268 -9.01 21.24 6.07
CA ARG A 268 -8.67 22.39 6.93
C ARG A 268 -9.73 23.50 6.78
N HIS A 269 -10.12 23.82 5.56
CA HIS A 269 -11.11 24.88 5.31
C HIS A 269 -12.45 24.58 6.01
N TYR A 270 -12.89 23.31 5.97
CA TYR A 270 -14.16 22.90 6.54
C TYR A 270 -14.05 22.41 8.00
N GLY A 271 -12.89 22.52 8.61
CA GLY A 271 -12.70 22.12 10.01
C GLY A 271 -12.80 20.63 10.25
N ILE A 272 -12.41 19.82 9.28
CA ILE A 272 -12.50 18.35 9.30
C ILE A 272 -11.11 17.78 9.59
N PRO A 273 -10.96 16.87 10.57
CA PRO A 273 -9.67 16.27 10.82
C PRO A 273 -9.20 15.41 9.65
N PHE A 274 -7.89 15.47 9.39
CA PHE A 274 -7.24 14.78 8.29
C PHE A 274 -6.13 13.90 8.88
N TYR A 275 -6.33 12.58 8.80
CA TYR A 275 -5.39 11.59 9.30
C TYR A 275 -4.69 10.88 8.16
N VAL A 276 -3.44 10.48 8.40
CA VAL A 276 -2.65 9.68 7.47
C VAL A 276 -2.26 8.40 8.19
N ALA A 277 -2.53 7.26 7.58
CA ALA A 277 -2.21 5.96 8.17
C ALA A 277 -1.02 5.34 7.44
N CYS A 278 -0.02 4.92 8.19
CA CYS A 278 1.16 4.26 7.64
C CYS A 278 1.88 3.46 8.72
N PRO A 279 2.59 2.40 8.36
CA PRO A 279 3.52 1.78 9.29
C PRO A 279 4.59 2.81 9.70
N TYR A 280 5.09 2.71 10.91
CA TYR A 280 6.14 3.61 11.37
C TYR A 280 7.35 3.58 10.42
N SER A 281 7.63 2.43 9.82
CA SER A 281 8.73 2.26 8.86
C SER A 281 8.60 3.09 7.57
N THR A 282 7.40 3.60 7.27
CA THR A 282 7.18 4.47 6.11
C THR A 282 7.75 5.89 6.37
N ILE A 283 8.02 6.22 7.62
CA ILE A 283 8.62 7.51 7.96
C ILE A 283 10.12 7.47 7.61
N ASP A 284 10.53 8.36 6.73
CA ASP A 284 11.90 8.43 6.23
C ASP A 284 12.67 9.47 7.03
N HIS A 285 13.43 8.99 8.02
CA HIS A 285 14.21 9.84 8.91
C HIS A 285 15.36 10.57 8.19
N HIS A 286 15.71 10.10 6.98
CA HIS A 286 16.80 10.69 6.18
C HIS A 286 16.31 11.81 5.25
N THR A 287 15.00 12.00 5.14
CA THR A 287 14.41 13.08 4.34
C THR A 287 13.85 14.13 5.31
N PRO A 288 14.50 15.29 5.45
CA PRO A 288 14.12 16.26 6.50
C PRO A 288 12.72 16.83 6.32
N ASN A 289 12.30 17.09 5.09
CA ASN A 289 11.00 17.73 4.81
C ASN A 289 10.49 17.33 3.43
N GLY A 290 9.27 17.74 3.13
CA GLY A 290 8.59 17.36 1.90
C GLY A 290 9.22 17.89 0.62
N GLU A 291 9.93 19.02 0.69
CA GLU A 291 10.59 19.59 -0.49
C GLU A 291 11.66 18.65 -1.05
N GLN A 292 12.21 17.79 -0.21
CA GLN A 292 13.28 16.87 -0.60
C GLN A 292 12.76 15.51 -1.06
N ILE A 293 11.44 15.30 -1.09
CA ILE A 293 10.86 14.06 -1.58
C ILE A 293 10.78 14.13 -3.11
N PRO A 294 11.44 13.21 -3.84
CA PRO A 294 11.33 13.22 -5.30
C PRO A 294 9.93 12.82 -5.77
N ILE A 295 9.40 13.55 -6.74
CA ILE A 295 8.05 13.32 -7.27
C ILE A 295 8.17 12.76 -8.68
N GLU A 296 7.66 11.55 -8.89
CA GLU A 296 7.64 10.88 -10.19
C GLU A 296 6.68 11.59 -11.14
N GLU A 297 7.13 11.85 -12.37
CA GLU A 297 6.26 12.33 -13.45
C GLU A 297 5.90 11.11 -14.29
N ARG A 298 4.61 10.86 -14.49
CA ARG A 298 4.12 9.65 -15.14
C ARG A 298 3.79 9.90 -16.60
N ASP A 299 3.49 8.81 -17.33
CA ASP A 299 3.16 8.82 -18.75
C ASP A 299 1.98 9.77 -19.02
N PRO A 300 2.14 10.74 -19.94
CA PRO A 300 1.04 11.63 -20.30
C PRO A 300 -0.23 10.91 -20.76
N ASN A 301 -0.12 9.73 -21.32
CA ASN A 301 -1.29 8.97 -21.77
C ASN A 301 -2.23 8.61 -20.62
N GLU A 302 -1.74 8.54 -19.39
CA GLU A 302 -2.62 8.31 -18.25
C GLU A 302 -3.63 9.44 -18.07
N VAL A 303 -3.26 10.66 -18.49
CA VAL A 303 -4.14 11.83 -18.39
C VAL A 303 -5.00 11.98 -19.63
N THR A 304 -4.45 11.74 -20.82
CA THR A 304 -5.12 12.05 -22.09
C THR A 304 -6.11 10.98 -22.55
N PHE A 305 -6.11 9.81 -21.89
CA PHE A 305 -7.03 8.72 -22.23
C PHE A 305 -7.95 8.40 -21.05
N TRP A 306 -9.11 7.90 -21.39
CA TRP A 306 -10.03 7.27 -20.44
C TRP A 306 -10.21 5.83 -20.91
N GLY A 307 -9.50 4.91 -20.28
CA GLY A 307 -9.39 3.55 -20.81
C GLY A 307 -8.65 3.57 -22.15
N ASN A 308 -9.27 3.04 -23.17
CA ASN A 308 -8.69 3.04 -24.52
C ASN A 308 -9.19 4.22 -25.38
N HIS A 309 -10.00 5.11 -24.80
CA HIS A 309 -10.58 6.24 -25.50
C HIS A 309 -9.77 7.51 -25.23
N ARG A 310 -9.27 8.14 -26.29
CA ARG A 310 -8.57 9.41 -26.15
C ARG A 310 -9.58 10.53 -25.91
N THR A 311 -9.34 11.32 -24.86
CA THR A 311 -10.25 12.39 -24.46
C THR A 311 -9.67 13.79 -24.65
N ALA A 312 -8.38 13.87 -24.98
CA ALA A 312 -7.68 15.15 -25.13
C ALA A 312 -7.18 15.33 -26.56
N PRO A 313 -7.00 16.58 -27.02
CA PRO A 313 -6.45 16.79 -28.38
C PRO A 313 -5.06 16.20 -28.54
N ASP A 314 -4.73 15.84 -29.77
CA ASP A 314 -3.38 15.42 -30.11
C ASP A 314 -2.41 16.55 -29.78
N ASN A 315 -1.24 16.19 -29.27
CA ASN A 315 -0.13 17.10 -28.97
C ASN A 315 -0.43 18.12 -27.86
N VAL A 316 -1.50 17.96 -27.09
CA VAL A 316 -1.72 18.81 -25.91
C VAL A 316 -0.59 18.54 -24.89
N LYS A 317 -0.04 19.58 -24.30
CA LYS A 317 0.95 19.44 -23.23
C LYS A 317 0.29 18.88 -21.97
N VAL A 318 0.99 17.98 -21.28
CA VAL A 318 0.44 17.27 -20.11
C VAL A 318 1.43 17.36 -18.95
N ARG A 319 0.91 17.55 -17.76
CA ARG A 319 1.61 17.28 -16.50
C ARG A 319 0.92 16.12 -15.81
N SER A 320 1.70 15.19 -15.31
CA SER A 320 1.16 14.01 -14.63
C SER A 320 2.04 13.59 -13.44
N PRO A 321 2.18 14.47 -12.42
CA PRO A 321 2.90 14.06 -11.22
C PRO A 321 2.12 12.95 -10.51
N ALA A 322 2.84 11.94 -10.05
CA ALA A 322 2.21 10.80 -9.37
C ALA A 322 1.73 11.17 -7.98
N PHE A 323 2.42 12.10 -7.32
CA PHE A 323 2.21 12.44 -5.90
C PHE A 323 2.18 13.94 -5.72
N ASP A 324 1.62 14.38 -4.61
CA ASP A 324 1.82 15.74 -4.10
C ASP A 324 2.23 15.65 -2.64
N VAL A 325 2.70 16.78 -2.08
CA VAL A 325 3.19 16.84 -0.71
C VAL A 325 2.20 17.67 0.13
N THR A 326 1.71 17.05 1.19
CA THR A 326 0.86 17.71 2.18
C THR A 326 1.74 18.20 3.33
N PRO A 327 1.79 19.51 3.56
CA PRO A 327 2.54 20.04 4.72
C PRO A 327 2.01 19.45 6.04
N ASN A 328 2.90 19.20 6.96
CA ASN A 328 2.55 18.56 8.24
C ASN A 328 1.52 19.38 9.04
N GLU A 329 1.46 20.70 8.83
CA GLU A 329 0.46 21.55 9.51
C GLU A 329 -0.97 21.16 9.18
N LEU A 330 -1.19 20.52 8.04
CA LEU A 330 -2.52 20.07 7.61
C LEU A 330 -2.87 18.67 8.13
N VAL A 331 -1.94 17.97 8.77
CA VAL A 331 -2.12 16.58 9.21
C VAL A 331 -2.50 16.57 10.69
N THR A 332 -3.70 16.08 11.00
CA THR A 332 -4.22 16.00 12.38
C THR A 332 -3.49 14.93 13.18
N GLY A 333 -3.11 13.83 12.54
CA GLY A 333 -2.36 12.77 13.18
C GLY A 333 -1.89 11.72 12.17
N LEU A 334 -0.81 11.03 12.54
CA LEU A 334 -0.30 9.87 11.80
C LEU A 334 -0.72 8.62 12.57
N ILE A 335 -1.57 7.81 11.95
CA ILE A 335 -2.02 6.54 12.56
C ILE A 335 -0.98 5.48 12.22
N THR A 336 -0.27 5.00 13.24
CA THR A 336 0.77 3.99 13.07
C THR A 336 0.48 2.79 13.96
N GLU A 337 1.21 1.70 13.76
CA GLU A 337 1.10 0.54 14.65
C GLU A 337 1.60 0.83 16.06
N LYS A 338 2.33 1.93 16.23
CA LYS A 338 2.84 2.38 17.54
C LYS A 338 1.92 3.41 18.20
N GLY A 339 0.75 3.67 17.60
CA GLY A 339 -0.21 4.64 18.10
C GLY A 339 -0.35 5.83 17.14
N ILE A 340 -1.15 6.81 17.53
CA ILE A 340 -1.39 8.01 16.74
C ILE A 340 -0.37 9.07 17.16
N LEU A 341 0.50 9.44 16.20
CA LEU A 341 1.49 10.50 16.41
C LEU A 341 0.85 11.84 16.08
N ARG A 342 1.10 12.85 16.91
CA ARG A 342 0.49 14.18 16.75
C ARG A 342 1.57 15.26 16.73
N ALA A 343 1.21 16.43 16.20
CA ALA A 343 2.11 17.57 16.15
C ALA A 343 2.52 17.99 17.57
N PRO A 344 3.73 18.48 17.77
CA PRO A 344 4.78 18.71 16.76
C PRO A 344 5.43 17.38 16.32
N TYR A 345 5.42 17.14 15.02
CA TYR A 345 5.81 15.84 14.48
C TYR A 345 7.29 15.52 14.63
N LEU A 346 8.15 16.54 14.57
CA LEU A 346 9.58 16.31 14.83
C LEU A 346 9.78 15.65 16.20
N ASN A 347 9.01 16.07 17.20
CA ASN A 347 9.11 15.51 18.55
C ASN A 347 8.46 14.11 18.61
N SER A 348 7.20 13.99 18.17
CA SER A 348 6.47 12.73 18.32
C SER A 348 7.11 11.60 17.51
N ILE A 349 7.63 11.92 16.32
CA ILE A 349 8.30 10.92 15.47
C ILE A 349 9.61 10.49 16.15
N SER A 350 10.44 11.44 16.59
CA SER A 350 11.74 11.10 17.20
C SER A 350 11.57 10.35 18.53
N GLU A 351 10.60 10.72 19.35
CA GLU A 351 10.32 10.04 20.63
C GLU A 351 9.91 8.59 20.40
N THR A 352 9.17 8.33 19.33
CA THR A 352 8.71 6.98 19.00
C THR A 352 9.84 6.12 18.45
N TYR A 353 10.85 6.76 17.82
CA TYR A 353 12.00 6.06 17.24
C TYR A 353 12.93 5.47 18.33
N SER A 354 13.03 6.12 19.49
CA SER A 354 13.90 5.65 20.60
C SER A 354 13.24 4.45 21.41
#